data_d6c03477b72fabc3b599e8fcfd7af542
#
_entry.id   d6c03477b72fabc3b599e8fcfd7af542
#
_cell.length_a   1.000
_cell.length_b   1.000
_cell.length_c   1.000
_cell.angle_alpha   90.00
_cell.angle_beta   90.00
_cell.angle_gamma   90.00
#
_symmetry.space_group_name_H-M   'P 1'
#
loop_
_entity.id
_entity.type
_entity.pdbx_description
1 polymer ?
#
loop_
_entity_poly.entity_id
_entity_poly.type
_entity_poly.pdbx_seq_one_letter_code
_entity_poly.pdbx_strand_id
1 'polypeptide(L)'
;MRIAICDDEKKICEILRDKIQKYYFARTIDFTIDVFENGDMLLEANFNSINVLFLDVDMPGKNGMETAKEIRKQNKDMLIIFMTAYSEFVFESFKVDAFRYLVKPVREQELNETFE
;
A
#
# COMPACT_ATOMS: atom_id res chain seq x y z
N MET A 1 2.27 4.70 14.40
CA MET A 1 1.58 4.20 13.20
C MET A 1 2.55 3.38 12.37
N ARG A 2 2.10 2.23 11.92
CA ARG A 2 2.91 1.34 11.07
C ARG A 2 2.40 1.38 9.64
N ILE A 3 3.28 1.75 8.71
CA ILE A 3 3.00 1.84 7.28
C ILE A 3 3.79 0.76 6.57
N ALA A 4 3.19 0.08 5.61
CA ALA A 4 3.87 -0.90 4.79
C ALA A 4 3.76 -0.52 3.31
N ILE A 5 4.79 -0.82 2.56
CA ILE A 5 4.84 -0.68 1.11
C ILE A 5 5.15 -2.06 0.53
N CYS A 6 4.30 -2.55 -0.35
CA CYS A 6 4.49 -3.83 -1.01
C CYS A 6 4.51 -3.62 -2.52
N ASP A 7 5.71 -3.65 -3.09
CA ASP A 7 5.94 -3.42 -4.51
C ASP A 7 7.27 -4.07 -4.88
N ASP A 8 7.34 -4.76 -6.01
CA ASP A 8 8.56 -5.41 -6.48
C ASP A 8 9.57 -4.45 -7.12
N GLU A 9 9.16 -3.23 -7.42
CA GLU A 9 10.05 -2.21 -7.98
C GLU A 9 10.68 -1.37 -6.86
N LYS A 10 11.96 -1.63 -6.58
CA LYS A 10 12.68 -0.95 -5.48
C LYS A 10 12.66 0.57 -5.61
N LYS A 11 12.77 1.07 -6.82
CA LYS A 11 12.80 2.53 -7.07
C LYS A 11 11.47 3.17 -6.68
N ILE A 12 10.35 2.52 -6.97
CA ILE A 12 9.03 3.00 -6.57
C ILE A 12 8.93 3.04 -5.04
N CYS A 13 9.40 1.98 -4.38
CA CYS A 13 9.41 1.94 -2.92
C CYS A 13 10.21 3.08 -2.30
N GLU A 14 11.38 3.39 -2.86
CA GLU A 14 12.23 4.48 -2.38
C GLU A 14 11.57 5.84 -2.54
N ILE A 15 10.98 6.10 -3.70
CA ILE A 15 10.29 7.35 -3.98
C ILE A 15 9.11 7.54 -3.04
N LEU A 16 8.29 6.49 -2.88
CA LEU A 16 7.11 6.54 -2.03
C LEU A 16 7.51 6.72 -0.56
N ARG A 17 8.52 5.98 -0.12
CA ARG A 17 9.05 6.09 1.25
C ARG A 17 9.49 7.51 1.56
N ASP A 18 10.22 8.14 0.64
CA ASP A 18 10.69 9.52 0.81
C ASP A 18 9.50 10.49 0.94
N LYS A 19 8.49 10.34 0.12
CA LYS A 19 7.29 11.19 0.16
C LYS A 19 6.50 11.01 1.45
N ILE A 20 6.36 9.78 1.92
CA ILE A 20 5.68 9.48 3.18
C ILE A 20 6.44 10.10 4.36
N GLN A 21 7.76 9.94 4.37
CA GLN A 21 8.60 10.50 5.43
C GLN A 21 8.47 12.00 5.51
N LYS A 22 8.52 12.68 4.38
CA LYS A 22 8.38 14.14 4.34
C LYS A 22 7.03 14.62 4.83
N TYR A 23 5.96 13.93 4.44
CA TYR A 23 4.62 14.29 4.83
C TYR A 23 4.42 14.19 6.35
N TYR A 24 4.73 13.02 6.92
CA TYR A 24 4.49 12.76 8.35
C TYR A 24 5.49 13.47 9.25
N PHE A 25 6.73 13.61 8.81
CA PHE A 25 7.73 14.36 9.58
C PHE A 25 7.29 15.81 9.79
N ALA A 26 6.79 16.44 8.73
CA ALA A 26 6.31 17.83 8.81
C ALA A 26 5.13 18.00 9.76
N ARG A 27 4.39 16.93 10.04
CA ARG A 27 3.21 16.93 10.92
C ARG A 27 3.48 16.34 12.30
N THR A 28 4.73 16.03 12.60
CA THR A 28 5.17 15.47 13.89
C THR A 28 4.41 14.21 14.32
N ILE A 29 4.07 13.36 13.35
CA ILE A 29 3.40 12.08 13.59
C ILE A 29 4.45 10.96 13.65
N ASP A 30 4.45 10.18 14.70
CA ASP A 30 5.34 9.02 14.82
C ASP A 30 4.87 7.90 13.88
N PHE A 31 5.80 7.34 13.13
CA PHE A 31 5.50 6.28 12.18
C PHE A 31 6.73 5.40 11.91
N THR A 32 6.45 4.19 11.44
CA THR A 32 7.48 3.29 10.90
C THR A 32 7.06 2.87 9.50
N ILE A 33 8.03 2.58 8.64
CA ILE A 33 7.79 2.11 7.27
C ILE A 33 8.53 0.80 7.06
N ASP A 34 7.80 -0.24 6.68
CA ASP A 34 8.36 -1.53 6.26
C ASP A 34 8.11 -1.72 4.77
N VAL A 35 9.08 -2.29 4.07
CA VAL A 35 8.99 -2.54 2.63
C VAL A 35 9.03 -4.05 2.37
N PHE A 36 8.10 -4.54 1.57
CA PHE A 36 8.01 -5.93 1.16
C PHE A 36 8.10 -6.02 -0.36
N GLU A 37 8.87 -6.98 -0.86
CA GLU A 37 9.10 -7.13 -2.30
C GLU A 37 7.97 -7.87 -3.02
N ASN A 38 7.17 -8.64 -2.28
CA ASN A 38 6.06 -9.40 -2.85
C ASN A 38 4.99 -9.69 -1.80
N GLY A 39 3.85 -10.21 -2.28
CA GLY A 39 2.71 -10.49 -1.42
C GLY A 39 2.96 -11.60 -0.40
N ASP A 40 3.73 -12.60 -0.75
CA ASP A 40 4.02 -13.71 0.17
C ASP A 40 4.84 -13.24 1.37
N MET A 41 5.84 -12.40 1.14
CA MET A 41 6.64 -11.82 2.22
C MET A 41 5.78 -10.99 3.16
N LEU A 42 4.85 -10.22 2.61
CA LEU A 42 3.91 -9.43 3.40
C LEU A 42 3.02 -10.33 4.25
N LEU A 43 2.46 -11.38 3.66
CA LEU A 43 1.55 -12.29 4.37
C LEU A 43 2.24 -13.12 5.45
N GLU A 44 3.53 -13.38 5.31
CA GLU A 44 4.33 -14.08 6.32
C GLU A 44 4.69 -13.17 7.50
N ALA A 45 4.63 -11.87 7.32
CA ALA A 45 4.90 -10.90 8.37
C ALA A 45 3.69 -10.75 9.29
N ASN A 46 3.87 -10.11 10.44
CA ASN A 46 2.77 -9.76 11.32
C ASN A 46 2.01 -8.56 10.74
N PHE A 47 1.20 -8.80 9.71
CA PHE A 47 0.49 -7.73 9.01
C PHE A 47 -0.66 -7.14 9.81
N ASN A 48 -1.12 -7.79 10.88
CA ASN A 48 -2.22 -7.27 11.68
C ASN A 48 -1.87 -5.97 12.42
N SER A 49 -0.58 -5.69 12.59
CA SER A 49 -0.12 -4.45 13.20
C SER A 49 0.07 -3.30 12.20
N ILE A 50 -0.10 -3.58 10.90
CA ILE A 50 0.00 -2.57 9.86
C ILE A 50 -1.29 -1.74 9.82
N ASN A 51 -1.14 -0.42 9.89
CA ASN A 51 -2.28 0.50 9.84
C ASN A 51 -2.62 0.93 8.41
N VAL A 52 -1.59 1.16 7.59
CA VAL A 52 -1.74 1.63 6.21
C VAL A 52 -0.84 0.80 5.31
N LEU A 53 -1.39 0.26 4.24
CA LEU A 53 -0.67 -0.55 3.27
C LEU A 53 -0.77 0.08 1.89
N PHE A 54 0.38 0.40 1.29
CA PHE A 54 0.48 0.74 -0.12
C PHE A 54 0.84 -0.52 -0.89
N LEU A 55 -0.02 -0.95 -1.78
CA LEU A 55 0.06 -2.27 -2.41
C LEU A 55 -0.02 -2.17 -3.92
N ASP A 56 1.01 -2.66 -4.61
CA ASP A 56 0.97 -2.79 -6.05
C ASP A 56 0.14 -4.02 -6.44
N VAL A 57 -0.64 -3.90 -7.49
CA VAL A 57 -1.44 -5.03 -8.00
C VAL A 57 -0.58 -5.97 -8.83
N ASP A 58 0.26 -5.42 -9.70
CA ASP A 58 1.05 -6.22 -10.64
C ASP A 58 2.41 -6.61 -10.05
N MET A 59 2.46 -7.81 -9.48
CA MET A 59 3.67 -8.37 -8.88
C MET A 59 3.85 -9.82 -9.31
N PRO A 60 5.09 -10.32 -9.42
CA PRO A 60 5.33 -11.73 -9.68
C PRO A 60 4.74 -12.61 -8.58
N GLY A 61 4.21 -13.76 -8.96
CA GLY A 61 3.55 -14.67 -8.02
C GLY A 61 2.17 -14.17 -7.64
N LYS A 62 1.88 -14.13 -6.34
CA LYS A 62 0.58 -13.65 -5.86
C LYS A 62 0.47 -12.14 -6.10
N ASN A 63 -0.53 -11.72 -6.86
CA ASN A 63 -0.73 -10.31 -7.15
C ASN A 63 -1.35 -9.56 -5.96
N GLY A 64 -1.43 -8.23 -6.08
CA GLY A 64 -1.92 -7.39 -4.99
C GLY A 64 -3.38 -7.65 -4.61
N MET A 65 -4.24 -7.96 -5.59
CA MET A 65 -5.64 -8.28 -5.28
C MET A 65 -5.76 -9.55 -4.46
N GLU A 66 -5.03 -10.60 -4.84
CA GLU A 66 -5.00 -11.86 -4.10
C GLU A 66 -4.45 -11.65 -2.68
N THR A 67 -3.38 -10.85 -2.58
CA THR A 67 -2.79 -10.50 -1.28
C THR A 67 -3.79 -9.77 -0.39
N ALA A 68 -4.49 -8.78 -0.94
CA ALA A 68 -5.49 -8.02 -0.20
C ALA A 68 -6.65 -8.91 0.28
N LYS A 69 -7.10 -9.85 -0.53
CA LYS A 69 -8.15 -10.79 -0.14
C LYS A 69 -7.73 -11.63 1.05
N GLU A 70 -6.49 -12.10 1.06
CA GLU A 70 -5.95 -12.86 2.19
C GLU A 70 -5.88 -12.01 3.46
N ILE A 71 -5.42 -10.77 3.34
CA ILE A 71 -5.36 -9.83 4.47
C ILE A 71 -6.76 -9.60 5.05
N ARG A 72 -7.76 -9.38 4.19
CA ARG A 72 -9.13 -9.07 4.63
C ARG A 72 -9.82 -10.22 5.36
N LYS A 73 -9.35 -11.44 5.22
CA LYS A 73 -9.84 -12.56 6.01
C LYS A 73 -9.56 -12.38 7.50
N GLN A 74 -8.51 -11.65 7.85
CA GLN A 74 -8.07 -11.48 9.24
C GLN A 74 -8.12 -10.05 9.73
N ASN A 75 -8.01 -9.06 8.83
CA ASN A 75 -7.91 -7.65 9.20
C ASN A 75 -8.79 -6.79 8.30
N LYS A 76 -9.85 -6.24 8.87
CA LYS A 76 -10.79 -5.38 8.16
C LYS A 76 -10.53 -3.89 8.40
N ASP A 77 -9.64 -3.56 9.34
CA ASP A 77 -9.39 -2.18 9.74
C ASP A 77 -8.22 -1.53 9.01
N MET A 78 -7.33 -2.34 8.44
CA MET A 78 -6.18 -1.82 7.69
C MET A 78 -6.65 -0.98 6.50
N LEU A 79 -6.05 0.21 6.33
CA LEU A 79 -6.29 1.02 5.14
C LEU A 79 -5.41 0.50 4.01
N ILE A 80 -6.03 -0.01 2.96
CA ILE A 80 -5.32 -0.52 1.78
C ILE A 80 -5.43 0.49 0.66
N ILE A 81 -4.28 0.92 0.16
CA ILE A 81 -4.16 1.87 -0.94
C ILE A 81 -3.45 1.14 -2.07
N PHE A 82 -4.17 0.89 -3.15
CA PHE A 82 -3.56 0.27 -4.33
C PHE A 82 -2.84 1.31 -5.16
N MET A 83 -1.66 0.93 -5.66
CA MET A 83 -0.91 1.72 -6.62
C MET A 83 -0.49 0.80 -7.75
N THR A 84 -0.95 1.08 -8.96
CA THR A 84 -0.69 0.20 -10.09
C THR A 84 -0.70 0.99 -11.40
N ALA A 85 -0.04 0.46 -12.42
CA ALA A 85 -0.11 1.00 -13.78
C ALA A 85 -1.45 0.70 -14.46
N TYR A 86 -2.27 -0.18 -13.87
CA TYR A 86 -3.50 -0.68 -14.51
C TYR A 86 -4.74 -0.18 -13.81
N SER A 87 -5.67 0.42 -14.56
CA SER A 87 -6.97 0.88 -14.04
C SER A 87 -8.04 -0.22 -14.01
N GLU A 88 -7.77 -1.38 -14.61
CA GLU A 88 -8.77 -2.45 -14.81
C GLU A 88 -9.24 -3.10 -13.51
N PHE A 89 -8.47 -2.97 -12.44
CA PHE A 89 -8.77 -3.63 -11.16
C PHE A 89 -9.58 -2.75 -10.19
N VAL A 90 -10.02 -1.57 -10.64
CA VAL A 90 -10.77 -0.64 -9.77
C VAL A 90 -12.00 -1.32 -9.16
N PHE A 91 -12.78 -2.03 -9.96
CA PHE A 91 -13.99 -2.69 -9.46
C PHE A 91 -13.67 -3.79 -8.45
N GLU A 92 -12.59 -4.53 -8.67
CA GLU A 92 -12.16 -5.56 -7.71
C GLU A 92 -11.69 -4.96 -6.38
N SER A 93 -11.15 -3.74 -6.42
CA SER A 93 -10.68 -3.08 -5.20
C SER A 93 -11.81 -2.81 -4.21
N PHE A 94 -13.04 -2.63 -4.68
CA PHE A 94 -14.21 -2.45 -3.81
C PHE A 94 -14.52 -3.71 -3.00
N LYS A 95 -14.21 -4.88 -3.54
CA LYS A 95 -14.46 -6.16 -2.86
C LYS A 95 -13.55 -6.39 -1.65
N VAL A 96 -12.42 -5.69 -1.59
CA VAL A 96 -11.49 -5.75 -0.48
C VAL A 96 -11.50 -4.46 0.34
N ASP A 97 -12.51 -3.63 0.16
CA ASP A 97 -12.68 -2.35 0.87
C ASP A 97 -11.43 -1.49 0.80
N ALA A 98 -10.92 -1.30 -0.40
CA ALA A 98 -9.76 -0.42 -0.61
C ALA A 98 -10.11 1.00 -0.22
N PHE A 99 -9.20 1.65 0.50
CA PHE A 99 -9.36 3.06 0.86
C PHE A 99 -9.17 3.97 -0.35
N ARG A 100 -8.17 3.67 -1.17
CA ARG A 100 -7.85 4.42 -2.39
C ARG A 100 -7.31 3.47 -3.46
N TYR A 101 -7.45 3.90 -4.71
CA TYR A 101 -6.86 3.22 -5.86
C TYR A 101 -6.16 4.29 -6.71
N LEU A 102 -4.83 4.24 -6.76
CA LEU A 102 -4.02 5.23 -7.46
C LEU A 102 -3.35 4.60 -8.67
N VAL A 103 -3.49 5.22 -9.83
CA VAL A 103 -2.87 4.76 -11.07
C VAL A 103 -1.51 5.43 -11.24
N LYS A 104 -0.47 4.64 -11.46
CA LYS A 104 0.90 5.14 -11.68
C LYS A 104 1.00 5.88 -13.03
N PRO A 105 1.79 6.95 -13.12
CA PRO A 105 2.58 7.56 -12.05
C PRO A 105 1.71 8.34 -11.07
N VAL A 106 1.93 8.12 -9.78
CA VAL A 106 1.14 8.78 -8.74
C VAL A 106 1.64 10.21 -8.55
N ARG A 107 0.73 11.17 -8.65
CA ARG A 107 1.08 12.58 -8.45
C ARG A 107 1.17 12.89 -6.96
N GLU A 108 2.02 13.84 -6.63
CA GLU A 108 2.19 14.29 -5.25
C GLU A 108 0.88 14.77 -4.64
N GLN A 109 0.06 15.48 -5.41
CA GLN A 109 -1.26 15.92 -4.96
C GLN A 109 -2.15 14.75 -4.55
N GLU A 110 -2.18 13.68 -5.34
CA GLU A 110 -2.98 12.49 -5.04
C GLU A 110 -2.51 11.82 -3.74
N LEU A 111 -1.20 11.75 -3.53
CA LEU A 111 -0.63 11.21 -2.30
C LEU A 111 -1.01 12.07 -1.10
N ASN A 112 -0.89 13.38 -1.21
CA ASN A 112 -1.23 14.30 -0.13
C ASN A 112 -2.71 14.18 0.25
N GLU A 113 -3.59 14.08 -0.72
CA GLU A 113 -5.03 13.86 -0.49
C GLU A 113 -5.29 12.52 0.20
N THR A 114 -4.52 11.50 -0.15
CA THR A 114 -4.63 10.17 0.46
C THR A 114 -4.24 10.22 1.94
N PHE A 115 -3.20 10.97 2.28
CA PHE A 115 -2.73 11.08 3.67
C PHE A 115 -3.65 11.93 4.55
N GLU A 116 -4.43 12.77 3.95
CA GLU A 116 -5.43 13.56 4.67
C GLU A 116 -6.66 12.73 5.00
#